data_9f58a7bc4100ca8f3c64d130e585edcf
#
_entry.id   9f58a7bc4100ca8f3c64d130e585edcf
#
_cell.length_a   1.000
_cell.length_b   1.000
_cell.length_c   1.000
_cell.angle_alpha   90.00
_cell.angle_beta   90.00
_cell.angle_gamma   90.00
#
_symmetry.space_group_name_H-M   'P 1'
#
loop_
_entity.id
_entity.type
_entity.pdbx_description
1 polymer ?
#
loop_
_entity_poly.entity_id
_entity_poly.type
_entity_poly.pdbx_seq_one_letter_code
_entity_poly.pdbx_strand_id
1 'polypeptide(L)'
;MELKHNFYGVNFAPFPRRGVLNSETAHRSMTAMVEATAANWVILSPSGIQSGPYSEEIDWNTDATPTDEELCGAIRFAKQLGLQVALKPTVNCANGVWRARISFFDHDVPCETQWSGWFANYTAFQTHYAALAEAEGCGLFLTGCEMTMTEHRETEWRALIAAVRQQYHGPVSYNCDKYGEDHVNWWDAVDCIASSGYYPLKDWENQLDRIEVVSRKYKKPVLFSEAGCMNITGSSAVPNNWELKGTRNDLEQADWYEAMFSACAKRPWVMGFGVWDWPADTRAVSAYAVSGRPAAKIIHNAYQGGVLE
;
A
#
# COMPACT_ATOMS: atom_id res chain seq x y z
N MET A 1 14.51 -5.79 -13.68
CA MET A 1 13.24 -6.33 -14.24
C MET A 1 12.37 -5.14 -14.57
N GLU A 2 11.87 -5.04 -15.79
CA GLU A 2 11.01 -3.93 -16.19
C GLU A 2 9.63 -4.11 -15.52
N LEU A 3 9.13 -3.04 -14.87
CA LEU A 3 7.77 -3.03 -14.32
C LEU A 3 6.79 -3.17 -15.48
N LYS A 4 6.11 -4.31 -15.57
CA LYS A 4 5.05 -4.51 -16.55
C LYS A 4 3.83 -3.66 -16.18
N HIS A 5 3.20 -3.02 -17.17
CA HIS A 5 1.83 -2.56 -17.03
C HIS A 5 0.95 -3.76 -16.60
N ASN A 6 -0.22 -3.47 -15.99
CA ASN A 6 -1.18 -4.48 -15.52
C ASN A 6 -0.86 -5.06 -14.14
N PHE A 7 -0.60 -4.16 -13.19
CA PHE A 7 -0.56 -4.51 -11.76
C PHE A 7 -2.00 -4.58 -11.23
N TYR A 8 -2.60 -5.76 -11.29
CA TYR A 8 -3.97 -6.03 -10.80
C TYR A 8 -3.88 -6.65 -9.41
N GLY A 9 -3.69 -5.82 -8.40
CA GLY A 9 -3.35 -6.22 -7.04
C GLY A 9 -4.48 -6.06 -6.03
N VAL A 10 -4.29 -6.75 -4.90
CA VAL A 10 -5.13 -6.63 -3.72
C VAL A 10 -4.24 -6.55 -2.49
N ASN A 11 -4.53 -5.63 -1.57
CA ASN A 11 -3.91 -5.59 -0.24
C ASN A 11 -4.56 -6.72 0.59
N PHE A 12 -3.76 -7.75 0.88
CA PHE A 12 -4.23 -8.92 1.63
C PHE A 12 -3.89 -8.80 3.11
N ALA A 13 -4.88 -9.01 3.97
CA ALA A 13 -4.73 -8.98 5.41
C ALA A 13 -3.91 -7.76 5.88
N PRO A 14 -4.34 -6.52 5.62
CA PRO A 14 -3.58 -5.34 5.99
C PRO A 14 -3.18 -5.36 7.46
N PHE A 15 -1.89 -5.11 7.73
CA PHE A 15 -1.31 -5.10 9.09
C PHE A 15 -1.57 -6.40 9.86
N PRO A 16 -1.15 -7.55 9.34
CA PRO A 16 -1.43 -8.84 9.94
C PRO A 16 -0.68 -8.99 11.26
N ARG A 17 -1.35 -9.52 12.26
CA ARG A 17 -0.72 -9.88 13.53
C ARG A 17 0.04 -11.20 13.40
N ARG A 18 0.94 -11.47 14.35
CA ARG A 18 1.64 -12.75 14.50
C ARG A 18 0.63 -13.90 14.55
N GLY A 19 0.94 -15.01 13.89
CA GLY A 19 0.08 -16.20 13.79
C GLY A 19 -1.01 -16.13 12.71
N VAL A 20 -1.18 -15.00 12.02
CA VAL A 20 -2.27 -14.83 11.05
C VAL A 20 -1.91 -15.39 9.68
N LEU A 21 -0.75 -15.00 9.12
CA LEU A 21 -0.44 -15.26 7.70
C LEU A 21 -0.28 -16.73 7.35
N ASN A 22 0.25 -17.56 8.26
CA ASN A 22 0.43 -19.01 8.07
C ASN A 22 -0.79 -19.82 8.50
N SER A 23 -1.89 -19.18 8.88
CA SER A 23 -3.09 -19.91 9.26
C SER A 23 -3.78 -20.50 8.03
N GLU A 24 -4.38 -21.69 8.20
CA GLU A 24 -5.21 -22.31 7.16
C GLU A 24 -6.35 -21.40 6.71
N THR A 25 -6.89 -20.59 7.63
CA THR A 25 -7.93 -19.60 7.33
C THR A 25 -7.40 -18.53 6.38
N ALA A 26 -6.19 -18.00 6.60
CA ALA A 26 -5.59 -17.03 5.71
C ALA A 26 -5.27 -17.62 4.33
N HIS A 27 -4.77 -18.86 4.27
CA HIS A 27 -4.52 -19.53 3.00
C HIS A 27 -5.81 -19.73 2.19
N ARG A 28 -6.89 -20.22 2.81
CA ARG A 28 -8.20 -20.32 2.15
C ARG A 28 -8.72 -18.96 1.69
N SER A 29 -8.54 -17.92 2.52
CA SER A 29 -8.98 -16.58 2.18
C SER A 29 -8.20 -16.00 1.00
N MET A 30 -6.89 -16.22 0.92
CA MET A 30 -6.07 -15.77 -0.23
C MET A 30 -6.47 -16.50 -1.52
N THR A 31 -6.75 -17.79 -1.45
CA THR A 31 -7.29 -18.55 -2.60
C THR A 31 -8.62 -17.96 -3.07
N ALA A 32 -9.54 -17.72 -2.16
CA ALA A 32 -10.84 -17.10 -2.47
C ALA A 32 -10.70 -15.68 -3.03
N MET A 33 -9.68 -14.92 -2.59
CA MET A 33 -9.35 -13.60 -3.13
C MET A 33 -9.02 -13.68 -4.62
N VAL A 34 -8.13 -14.59 -5.00
CA VAL A 34 -7.74 -14.78 -6.41
C VAL A 34 -8.94 -15.14 -7.27
N GLU A 35 -9.75 -16.11 -6.83
CA GLU A 35 -10.96 -16.55 -7.55
C GLU A 35 -11.98 -15.42 -7.70
N ALA A 36 -12.19 -14.63 -6.65
CA ALA A 36 -13.21 -13.58 -6.64
C ALA A 36 -12.81 -12.31 -7.36
N THR A 37 -11.50 -12.00 -7.48
CA THR A 37 -11.02 -10.72 -8.02
C THR A 37 -10.24 -10.86 -9.33
N ALA A 38 -9.80 -12.05 -9.71
CA ALA A 38 -8.87 -12.31 -10.81
C ALA A 38 -7.54 -11.53 -10.66
N ALA A 39 -7.12 -11.24 -9.42
CA ALA A 39 -5.88 -10.54 -9.13
C ALA A 39 -4.67 -11.36 -9.62
N ASN A 40 -3.65 -10.67 -10.13
CA ASN A 40 -2.36 -11.23 -10.49
C ASN A 40 -1.22 -10.76 -9.55
N TRP A 41 -1.53 -9.85 -8.62
CA TRP A 41 -0.63 -9.36 -7.58
C TRP A 41 -1.30 -9.41 -6.20
N VAL A 42 -0.48 -9.62 -5.19
CA VAL A 42 -0.87 -9.40 -3.78
C VAL A 42 0.11 -8.43 -3.13
N ILE A 43 -0.41 -7.51 -2.31
CA ILE A 43 0.39 -6.60 -1.51
C ILE A 43 0.33 -7.09 -0.06
N LEU A 44 1.51 -7.36 0.52
CA LEU A 44 1.68 -7.75 1.92
C LEU A 44 2.35 -6.62 2.69
N SER A 45 1.78 -6.22 3.83
CA SER A 45 2.20 -5.05 4.59
C SER A 45 2.54 -5.42 6.04
N PRO A 46 3.75 -5.97 6.32
CA PRO A 46 4.20 -6.19 7.69
C PRO A 46 4.39 -4.85 8.41
N SER A 47 4.09 -4.82 9.72
CA SER A 47 4.15 -3.60 10.53
C SER A 47 5.45 -3.48 11.32
N GLY A 48 6.07 -2.30 11.32
CA GLY A 48 6.95 -1.84 12.38
C GLY A 48 6.13 -1.00 13.38
N ILE A 49 6.39 -1.14 14.65
CA ILE A 49 5.63 -0.45 15.70
C ILE A 49 6.54 0.54 16.43
N GLN A 50 6.13 1.80 16.48
CA GLN A 50 6.73 2.82 17.34
C GLN A 50 5.71 3.31 18.38
N SER A 51 6.17 3.80 19.55
CA SER A 51 5.28 4.15 20.66
C SER A 51 4.34 5.31 20.32
N GLY A 52 4.78 6.25 19.51
CA GLY A 52 4.02 7.42 19.05
C GLY A 52 4.76 8.16 17.95
N PRO A 53 4.20 9.27 17.42
CA PRO A 53 4.73 9.96 16.23
C PRO A 53 6.10 10.63 16.47
N TYR A 54 6.52 10.77 17.72
CA TYR A 54 7.80 11.39 18.11
C TYR A 54 8.82 10.37 18.64
N SER A 55 8.58 9.06 18.46
CA SER A 55 9.52 8.00 18.84
C SER A 55 10.47 7.71 17.70
N GLU A 56 11.77 7.58 17.99
CA GLU A 56 12.76 7.12 17.02
C GLU A 56 12.79 5.60 16.88
N GLU A 57 12.44 4.88 17.95
CA GLU A 57 12.49 3.42 17.99
C GLU A 57 11.34 2.80 17.21
N ILE A 58 11.68 1.84 16.36
CA ILE A 58 10.75 1.04 15.57
C ILE A 58 11.03 -0.42 15.89
N ASP A 59 10.06 -1.10 16.50
CA ASP A 59 10.14 -2.53 16.80
C ASP A 59 9.27 -3.33 15.80
N TRP A 60 9.87 -4.31 15.15
CA TRP A 60 9.17 -5.24 14.24
C TRP A 60 9.21 -6.69 14.73
N ASN A 61 9.56 -6.90 16.02
CA ASN A 61 9.45 -8.19 16.68
C ASN A 61 8.37 -8.18 17.76
N THR A 62 7.17 -7.74 17.41
CA THR A 62 6.02 -7.61 18.31
C THR A 62 4.90 -8.58 17.92
N ASP A 63 3.87 -8.72 18.77
CA ASP A 63 2.65 -9.48 18.42
C ASP A 63 1.82 -8.84 17.31
N ALA A 64 2.05 -7.55 17.03
CA ALA A 64 1.42 -6.83 15.92
C ALA A 64 2.15 -7.02 14.59
N THR A 65 3.25 -7.79 14.58
CA THR A 65 4.09 -8.02 13.41
C THR A 65 4.16 -9.53 13.12
N PRO A 66 3.91 -10.00 11.90
CA PRO A 66 4.18 -11.39 11.53
C PRO A 66 5.68 -11.69 11.69
N THR A 67 6.03 -12.92 12.01
CA THR A 67 7.43 -13.34 11.96
C THR A 67 7.92 -13.38 10.51
N ASP A 68 9.24 -13.36 10.32
CA ASP A 68 9.84 -13.51 8.98
C ASP A 68 9.41 -14.82 8.32
N GLU A 69 9.35 -15.91 9.11
CA GLU A 69 8.90 -17.21 8.62
C GLU A 69 7.45 -17.19 8.14
N GLU A 70 6.56 -16.53 8.88
CA GLU A 70 5.15 -16.36 8.48
C GLU A 70 5.03 -15.54 7.20
N LEU A 71 5.77 -14.45 7.10
CA LEU A 71 5.77 -13.60 5.91
C LEU A 71 6.33 -14.34 4.69
N CYS A 72 7.47 -15.03 4.83
CA CYS A 72 8.05 -15.85 3.77
C CYS A 72 7.09 -16.98 3.36
N GLY A 73 6.43 -17.61 4.32
CA GLY A 73 5.39 -18.63 4.05
C GLY A 73 4.24 -18.07 3.21
N ALA A 74 3.73 -16.89 3.57
CA ALA A 74 2.66 -16.22 2.81
C ALA A 74 3.11 -15.80 1.41
N ILE A 75 4.35 -15.31 1.24
CA ILE A 75 4.91 -14.98 -0.08
C ILE A 75 4.98 -16.23 -0.97
N ARG A 76 5.50 -17.33 -0.44
CA ARG A 76 5.60 -18.60 -1.17
C ARG A 76 4.23 -19.15 -1.54
N PHE A 77 3.27 -19.08 -0.63
CA PHE A 77 1.89 -19.50 -0.89
C PHE A 77 1.22 -18.64 -1.98
N ALA A 78 1.38 -17.31 -1.92
CA ALA A 78 0.90 -16.42 -2.98
C ALA A 78 1.46 -16.80 -4.35
N LYS A 79 2.76 -17.12 -4.44
CA LYS A 79 3.41 -17.56 -5.68
C LYS A 79 2.88 -18.92 -6.18
N GLN A 80 2.54 -19.84 -5.28
CA GLN A 80 1.90 -21.12 -5.66
C GLN A 80 0.51 -20.88 -6.29
N LEU A 81 -0.18 -19.79 -5.90
CA LEU A 81 -1.43 -19.36 -6.52
C LEU A 81 -1.22 -18.58 -7.85
N GLY A 82 0.02 -18.42 -8.31
CA GLY A 82 0.35 -17.69 -9.54
C GLY A 82 0.46 -16.17 -9.35
N LEU A 83 0.39 -15.66 -8.12
CA LEU A 83 0.50 -14.23 -7.86
C LEU A 83 1.95 -13.74 -7.90
N GLN A 84 2.16 -12.53 -8.39
CA GLN A 84 3.31 -11.71 -8.06
C GLN A 84 3.10 -11.07 -6.66
N VAL A 85 4.18 -10.79 -5.96
CA VAL A 85 4.10 -10.21 -4.61
C VAL A 85 4.76 -8.84 -4.58
N ALA A 86 4.04 -7.86 -4.04
CA ALA A 86 4.60 -6.59 -3.61
C ALA A 86 4.71 -6.57 -2.08
N LEU A 87 5.89 -6.24 -1.57
CA LEU A 87 6.12 -6.11 -0.14
C LEU A 87 6.12 -4.64 0.25
N LYS A 88 5.27 -4.26 1.22
CA LYS A 88 5.05 -2.88 1.66
C LYS A 88 5.19 -2.76 3.18
N PRO A 89 6.41 -2.83 3.74
CA PRO A 89 6.62 -2.67 5.17
C PRO A 89 6.19 -1.27 5.61
N THR A 90 5.34 -1.20 6.64
CA THR A 90 4.68 0.03 7.07
C THR A 90 4.86 0.23 8.56
N VAL A 91 5.21 1.44 8.99
CA VAL A 91 5.29 1.80 10.41
C VAL A 91 3.92 2.26 10.90
N ASN A 92 3.55 1.84 12.11
CA ASN A 92 2.35 2.29 12.81
C ASN A 92 2.69 2.75 14.24
N CYS A 93 1.95 3.75 14.75
CA CYS A 93 2.10 4.20 16.13
C CYS A 93 1.20 3.39 17.06
N ALA A 94 1.75 2.84 18.15
CA ALA A 94 1.02 2.05 19.14
C ALA A 94 -0.08 2.85 19.85
N ASN A 95 0.07 4.16 19.95
CA ASN A 95 -0.91 5.06 20.54
C ASN A 95 -2.09 5.41 19.59
N GLY A 96 -2.14 4.81 18.38
CA GLY A 96 -3.21 5.01 17.40
C GLY A 96 -3.10 6.30 16.58
N VAL A 97 -2.07 7.12 16.78
CA VAL A 97 -1.82 8.28 15.92
C VAL A 97 -1.40 7.80 14.53
N TRP A 98 -2.01 8.35 13.50
CA TRP A 98 -1.71 7.99 12.13
C TRP A 98 -0.25 8.33 11.77
N ARG A 99 0.46 7.38 11.14
CA ARG A 99 1.88 7.48 10.74
C ARG A 99 2.24 8.74 9.94
N ALA A 100 1.28 9.31 9.21
CA ALA A 100 1.49 10.58 8.50
C ALA A 100 1.88 11.75 9.42
N ARG A 101 1.67 11.62 10.74
CA ARG A 101 2.03 12.61 11.75
C ARG A 101 3.43 12.41 12.35
N ILE A 102 4.18 11.41 11.92
CA ILE A 102 5.57 11.18 12.37
C ILE A 102 6.41 12.38 11.93
N SER A 103 6.94 13.11 12.91
CA SER A 103 7.74 14.31 12.66
C SER A 103 8.61 14.66 13.87
N PHE A 104 9.69 15.36 13.62
CA PHE A 104 10.64 15.83 14.63
C PHE A 104 10.98 17.29 14.34
N PHE A 105 11.73 17.95 15.22
CA PHE A 105 12.23 19.29 14.95
C PHE A 105 13.17 19.27 13.72
N ASP A 106 13.13 20.30 12.90
CA ASP A 106 13.98 20.42 11.71
C ASP A 106 15.48 20.55 12.04
N HIS A 107 15.78 20.99 13.26
CA HIS A 107 17.12 21.08 13.82
C HIS A 107 17.24 20.18 15.04
N ASP A 108 18.43 19.67 15.27
CA ASP A 108 18.73 18.89 16.45
C ASP A 108 18.55 19.74 17.71
N VAL A 109 17.68 19.27 18.59
CA VAL A 109 17.39 19.89 19.88
C VAL A 109 17.93 18.97 20.98
N PRO A 110 18.79 19.46 21.90
CA PRO A 110 19.33 18.64 22.97
C PRO A 110 18.22 17.96 23.80
N CYS A 111 18.39 16.68 24.08
CA CYS A 111 17.47 15.82 24.84
C CYS A 111 16.11 15.55 24.15
N GLU A 112 15.97 15.90 22.87
CA GLU A 112 14.81 15.56 22.05
C GLU A 112 15.15 14.46 21.03
N THR A 113 14.13 13.78 20.53
CA THR A 113 14.23 12.83 19.42
C THR A 113 14.51 13.52 18.10
N GLN A 114 15.24 12.86 17.21
CA GLN A 114 15.82 13.48 16.01
C GLN A 114 15.52 12.69 14.74
N TRP A 115 15.49 13.39 13.61
CA TRP A 115 15.36 12.78 12.29
C TRP A 115 16.45 11.74 12.03
N SER A 116 17.70 12.00 12.40
CA SER A 116 18.82 11.08 12.18
C SER A 116 18.62 9.74 12.90
N GLY A 117 18.16 9.76 14.15
CA GLY A 117 17.86 8.55 14.92
C GLY A 117 16.69 7.77 14.30
N TRP A 118 15.63 8.48 13.97
CA TRP A 118 14.47 7.85 13.34
C TRP A 118 14.80 7.24 11.98
N PHE A 119 15.47 7.97 11.09
CA PHE A 119 15.85 7.44 9.77
C PHE A 119 16.85 6.29 9.86
N ALA A 120 17.73 6.26 10.88
CA ALA A 120 18.60 5.10 11.11
C ALA A 120 17.78 3.84 11.42
N ASN A 121 16.82 3.93 12.35
CA ASN A 121 15.93 2.82 12.70
C ASN A 121 14.98 2.45 11.55
N TYR A 122 14.42 3.45 10.85
CA TYR A 122 13.55 3.20 9.72
C TYR A 122 14.29 2.54 8.54
N THR A 123 15.54 2.93 8.30
CA THR A 123 16.41 2.29 7.29
C THR A 123 16.70 0.84 7.68
N ALA A 124 17.00 0.56 8.95
CA ALA A 124 17.21 -0.81 9.42
C ALA A 124 15.97 -1.68 9.22
N PHE A 125 14.78 -1.15 9.55
CA PHE A 125 13.50 -1.80 9.32
C PHE A 125 13.25 -2.08 7.83
N GLN A 126 13.44 -1.10 6.97
CA GLN A 126 13.20 -1.24 5.53
C GLN A 126 14.20 -2.18 4.86
N THR A 127 15.48 -2.11 5.21
CA THR A 127 16.52 -2.97 4.63
C THR A 127 16.38 -4.43 5.07
N HIS A 128 15.89 -4.69 6.30
CA HIS A 128 15.54 -6.04 6.75
C HIS A 128 14.50 -6.68 5.81
N TYR A 129 13.40 -5.99 5.55
CA TYR A 129 12.36 -6.52 4.65
C TYR A 129 12.76 -6.48 3.16
N ALA A 130 13.64 -5.58 2.76
CA ALA A 130 14.20 -5.57 1.43
C ALA A 130 15.03 -6.83 1.15
N ALA A 131 15.83 -7.28 2.13
CA ALA A 131 16.57 -8.54 2.04
C ALA A 131 15.63 -9.76 1.95
N LEU A 132 14.52 -9.77 2.71
CA LEU A 132 13.50 -10.81 2.58
C LEU A 132 12.82 -10.77 1.20
N ALA A 133 12.50 -9.57 0.69
CA ALA A 133 11.91 -9.40 -0.63
C ALA A 133 12.82 -9.95 -1.74
N GLU A 134 14.13 -9.73 -1.65
CA GLU A 134 15.12 -10.28 -2.56
C GLU A 134 15.16 -11.80 -2.47
N ALA A 135 15.33 -12.35 -1.26
CA ALA A 135 15.45 -13.78 -1.02
C ALA A 135 14.21 -14.54 -1.50
N GLU A 136 13.03 -13.99 -1.30
CA GLU A 136 11.76 -14.57 -1.75
C GLU A 136 11.39 -14.15 -3.17
N GLY A 137 12.19 -13.33 -3.86
CA GLY A 137 11.95 -12.88 -5.24
C GLY A 137 10.62 -12.15 -5.39
N CYS A 138 10.31 -11.17 -4.53
CA CYS A 138 9.17 -10.27 -4.69
C CYS A 138 9.33 -9.43 -5.96
N GLY A 139 8.23 -9.06 -6.60
CA GLY A 139 8.23 -8.31 -7.85
C GLY A 139 8.28 -6.78 -7.68
N LEU A 140 7.95 -6.27 -6.48
CA LEU A 140 7.98 -4.85 -6.14
C LEU A 140 8.24 -4.68 -4.63
N PHE A 141 9.03 -3.67 -4.27
CA PHE A 141 9.23 -3.24 -2.89
C PHE A 141 8.78 -1.79 -2.71
N LEU A 142 7.91 -1.54 -1.73
CA LEU A 142 7.43 -0.21 -1.39
C LEU A 142 8.07 0.22 -0.07
N THR A 143 8.89 1.28 -0.11
CA THR A 143 9.72 1.74 1.02
C THR A 143 8.94 2.47 2.12
N GLY A 144 7.64 2.36 2.13
CA GLY A 144 6.74 2.97 3.12
C GLY A 144 5.40 3.33 2.53
N CYS A 145 4.51 3.78 3.42
CA CYS A 145 3.14 4.11 3.10
C CYS A 145 2.72 5.35 3.90
N GLU A 146 2.31 6.41 3.21
CA GLU A 146 1.68 7.60 3.79
C GLU A 146 2.50 8.26 4.92
N MET A 147 3.80 8.40 4.73
CA MET A 147 4.72 9.01 5.70
C MET A 147 4.80 10.55 5.51
N THR A 148 3.64 11.20 5.34
CA THR A 148 3.47 12.56 4.80
C THR A 148 4.38 13.61 5.42
N MET A 149 4.47 13.66 6.77
CA MET A 149 5.30 14.65 7.44
C MET A 149 6.82 14.38 7.31
N THR A 150 7.22 13.21 6.81
CA THR A 150 8.64 12.88 6.57
C THR A 150 9.08 13.19 5.14
N GLU A 151 8.15 13.40 4.21
CA GLU A 151 8.42 13.47 2.77
C GLU A 151 9.33 14.63 2.35
N HIS A 152 9.33 15.71 3.13
CA HIS A 152 10.21 16.87 2.91
C HIS A 152 11.70 16.57 3.20
N ARG A 153 12.00 15.48 3.89
CA ARG A 153 13.36 15.03 4.21
C ARG A 153 13.98 14.30 3.03
N GLU A 154 14.11 14.97 1.91
CA GLU A 154 14.55 14.41 0.63
C GLU A 154 15.91 13.69 0.72
N THR A 155 16.88 14.27 1.41
CA THR A 155 18.25 13.69 1.56
C THR A 155 18.20 12.34 2.24
N GLU A 156 17.45 12.23 3.32
CA GLU A 156 17.31 11.01 4.11
C GLU A 156 16.50 9.95 3.36
N TRP A 157 15.44 10.34 2.65
CA TRP A 157 14.69 9.41 1.80
C TRP A 157 15.56 8.85 0.66
N ARG A 158 16.37 9.68 0.00
CA ARG A 158 17.30 9.22 -1.04
C ARG A 158 18.34 8.25 -0.48
N ALA A 159 18.88 8.52 0.73
CA ALA A 159 19.82 7.62 1.40
C ALA A 159 19.17 6.28 1.76
N LEU A 160 17.94 6.29 2.28
CA LEU A 160 17.15 5.09 2.58
C LEU A 160 16.91 4.26 1.32
N ILE A 161 16.45 4.88 0.22
CA ILE A 161 16.21 4.19 -1.05
C ILE A 161 17.50 3.56 -1.57
N ALA A 162 18.62 4.27 -1.47
CA ALA A 162 19.94 3.74 -1.86
C ALA A 162 20.34 2.51 -1.01
N ALA A 163 20.07 2.54 0.31
CA ALA A 163 20.31 1.41 1.21
C ALA A 163 19.40 0.21 0.88
N VAL A 164 18.13 0.44 0.58
CA VAL A 164 17.18 -0.60 0.13
C VAL A 164 17.70 -1.25 -1.16
N ARG A 165 18.17 -0.47 -2.13
CA ARG A 165 18.70 -0.98 -3.39
C ARG A 165 20.01 -1.78 -3.26
N GLN A 166 20.70 -1.70 -2.12
CA GLN A 166 21.81 -2.61 -1.81
C GLN A 166 21.34 -4.01 -1.38
N GLN A 167 20.12 -4.13 -0.91
CA GLN A 167 19.53 -5.40 -0.45
C GLN A 167 18.54 -5.99 -1.47
N TYR A 168 17.88 -5.17 -2.28
CA TYR A 168 16.84 -5.57 -3.22
C TYR A 168 17.10 -4.99 -4.60
N HIS A 169 17.20 -5.87 -5.61
CA HIS A 169 17.58 -5.51 -6.99
C HIS A 169 16.36 -5.38 -7.92
N GLY A 170 15.17 -5.66 -7.44
CA GLY A 170 13.91 -5.45 -8.15
C GLY A 170 13.45 -3.99 -8.12
N PRO A 171 12.27 -3.71 -8.71
CA PRO A 171 11.66 -2.39 -8.70
C PRO A 171 11.33 -1.91 -7.28
N VAL A 172 11.61 -0.61 -7.02
CA VAL A 172 11.35 0.05 -5.74
C VAL A 172 10.41 1.23 -5.96
N SER A 173 9.47 1.42 -5.03
CA SER A 173 8.61 2.59 -4.98
C SER A 173 8.36 3.08 -3.55
N TYR A 174 7.55 4.11 -3.42
CA TYR A 174 7.03 4.67 -2.18
C TYR A 174 5.54 4.97 -2.37
N ASN A 175 4.70 4.65 -1.39
CA ASN A 175 3.28 4.94 -1.43
C ASN A 175 3.00 6.26 -0.71
N CYS A 176 2.87 7.37 -1.43
CA CYS A 176 2.42 8.63 -0.83
C CYS A 176 0.92 8.59 -0.48
N ASP A 177 0.50 9.46 0.42
CA ASP A 177 -0.93 9.67 0.67
C ASP A 177 -1.58 10.36 -0.56
N LYS A 178 -2.89 10.17 -0.71
CA LYS A 178 -3.71 10.89 -1.69
C LYS A 178 -3.46 12.40 -1.60
N TYR A 179 -3.52 13.10 -2.72
CA TYR A 179 -3.21 14.53 -2.86
C TYR A 179 -1.74 14.90 -2.54
N GLY A 180 -0.87 13.92 -2.26
CA GLY A 180 0.55 14.13 -1.93
C GLY A 180 1.51 13.91 -3.09
N GLU A 181 1.04 13.46 -4.25
CA GLU A 181 1.89 13.03 -5.35
C GLU A 181 2.80 14.14 -5.89
N ASP A 182 2.36 15.39 -5.86
CA ASP A 182 3.13 16.57 -6.27
C ASP A 182 3.99 17.17 -5.15
N HIS A 183 3.85 16.71 -3.91
CA HIS A 183 4.66 17.14 -2.77
C HIS A 183 5.99 16.38 -2.66
N VAL A 184 6.05 15.14 -3.13
CA VAL A 184 7.28 14.32 -3.12
C VAL A 184 8.22 14.78 -4.24
N ASN A 185 9.42 15.24 -3.87
CA ASN A 185 10.40 15.81 -4.80
C ASN A 185 11.48 14.81 -5.25
N TRP A 186 11.40 13.56 -4.81
CA TRP A 186 12.41 12.51 -5.06
C TRP A 186 11.85 11.29 -5.81
N TRP A 187 10.77 11.46 -6.61
CA TRP A 187 10.24 10.40 -7.46
C TRP A 187 11.24 9.86 -8.50
N ASP A 188 12.26 10.62 -8.85
CA ASP A 188 13.35 10.15 -9.72
C ASP A 188 14.19 9.03 -9.07
N ALA A 189 14.22 8.91 -7.73
CA ALA A 189 14.96 7.87 -7.01
C ALA A 189 14.28 6.49 -7.04
N VAL A 190 12.99 6.41 -7.37
CA VAL A 190 12.19 5.18 -7.42
C VAL A 190 11.79 4.81 -8.85
N ASP A 191 11.21 3.63 -9.07
CA ASP A 191 10.90 3.09 -10.40
C ASP A 191 9.49 3.41 -10.89
N CYS A 192 8.54 3.63 -9.98
CA CYS A 192 7.19 4.13 -10.26
C CYS A 192 6.74 5.06 -9.13
N ILE A 193 5.71 5.86 -9.39
CA ILE A 193 5.01 6.66 -8.40
C ILE A 193 3.91 5.77 -7.81
N ALA A 194 3.91 5.50 -6.50
CA ALA A 194 2.80 4.82 -5.87
C ALA A 194 2.01 5.78 -4.98
N SER A 195 0.69 5.65 -4.96
CA SER A 195 -0.23 6.54 -4.25
C SER A 195 -1.40 5.79 -3.66
N SER A 196 -2.03 6.40 -2.65
CA SER A 196 -3.30 5.97 -2.05
C SER A 196 -4.47 6.63 -2.79
N GLY A 197 -5.16 5.85 -3.63
CA GLY A 197 -6.24 6.33 -4.50
C GLY A 197 -7.61 6.39 -3.80
N TYR A 198 -7.75 7.17 -2.74
CA TYR A 198 -9.03 7.37 -2.04
C TYR A 198 -9.70 8.68 -2.47
N TYR A 199 -9.93 8.85 -3.78
CA TYR A 199 -10.57 10.06 -4.31
C TYR A 199 -12.09 9.92 -4.34
N PRO A 200 -12.85 11.02 -4.13
CA PRO A 200 -14.29 11.03 -4.30
C PRO A 200 -14.70 10.50 -5.68
N LEU A 201 -15.77 9.74 -5.73
CA LEU A 201 -16.28 9.11 -6.96
C LEU A 201 -16.34 10.08 -8.16
N LYS A 202 -16.78 11.32 -7.92
CA LYS A 202 -16.94 12.35 -8.95
C LYS A 202 -15.68 13.15 -9.25
N ASP A 203 -14.57 12.88 -8.55
CA ASP A 203 -13.35 13.70 -8.65
C ASP A 203 -12.17 12.95 -9.30
N TRP A 204 -12.35 11.68 -9.66
CA TRP A 204 -11.29 10.85 -10.25
C TRP A 204 -10.63 11.52 -11.47
N GLU A 205 -11.40 12.03 -12.43
CA GLU A 205 -10.84 12.66 -13.64
C GLU A 205 -9.97 13.88 -13.31
N ASN A 206 -10.41 14.76 -12.39
CA ASN A 206 -9.62 15.92 -11.96
C ASN A 206 -8.32 15.51 -11.27
N GLN A 207 -8.38 14.48 -10.42
CA GLN A 207 -7.17 14.00 -9.73
C GLN A 207 -6.20 13.31 -10.69
N LEU A 208 -6.73 12.55 -11.67
CA LEU A 208 -5.89 11.96 -12.70
C LEU A 208 -5.21 13.02 -13.56
N ASP A 209 -5.87 14.13 -13.91
CA ASP A 209 -5.26 15.26 -14.63
C ASP A 209 -4.11 15.88 -13.82
N ARG A 210 -4.28 16.05 -12.51
CA ARG A 210 -3.24 16.55 -11.61
C ARG A 210 -2.05 15.58 -11.51
N ILE A 211 -2.32 14.29 -11.32
CA ILE A 211 -1.30 13.24 -11.18
C ILE A 211 -0.53 13.04 -12.49
N GLU A 212 -1.19 13.20 -13.65
CA GLU A 212 -0.53 13.10 -14.95
C GLU A 212 0.61 14.11 -15.12
N VAL A 213 0.47 15.31 -14.56
CA VAL A 213 1.55 16.32 -14.57
C VAL A 213 2.79 15.79 -13.84
N VAL A 214 2.58 15.11 -12.70
CA VAL A 214 3.68 14.50 -11.91
C VAL A 214 4.29 13.32 -12.67
N SER A 215 3.47 12.42 -13.21
CA SER A 215 3.90 11.29 -14.02
C SER A 215 4.76 11.73 -15.20
N ARG A 216 4.32 12.76 -15.94
CA ARG A 216 5.08 13.34 -17.08
C ARG A 216 6.37 14.00 -16.64
N LYS A 217 6.36 14.76 -15.52
CA LYS A 217 7.56 15.44 -14.97
C LYS A 217 8.68 14.44 -14.69
N TYR A 218 8.34 13.34 -14.04
CA TYR A 218 9.32 12.31 -13.64
C TYR A 218 9.46 11.17 -14.67
N LYS A 219 8.61 11.13 -15.69
CA LYS A 219 8.56 10.05 -16.71
C LYS A 219 8.40 8.67 -16.06
N LYS A 220 7.49 8.58 -15.08
CA LYS A 220 7.22 7.36 -14.31
C LYS A 220 5.75 6.98 -14.41
N PRO A 221 5.44 5.67 -14.54
CA PRO A 221 4.07 5.20 -14.42
C PRO A 221 3.57 5.36 -12.97
N VAL A 222 2.26 5.35 -12.80
CA VAL A 222 1.61 5.50 -11.50
C VAL A 222 0.89 4.21 -11.12
N LEU A 223 1.11 3.75 -9.89
CA LEU A 223 0.45 2.64 -9.24
C LEU A 223 -0.43 3.20 -8.10
N PHE A 224 -1.73 2.98 -8.15
CA PHE A 224 -2.57 3.17 -6.97
C PHE A 224 -2.42 1.95 -6.06
N SER A 225 -1.34 1.89 -5.25
CA SER A 225 -1.00 0.75 -4.40
C SER A 225 -1.96 0.55 -3.23
N GLU A 226 -2.79 1.55 -2.96
CA GLU A 226 -4.04 1.44 -2.20
C GLU A 226 -5.14 2.15 -2.97
N ALA A 227 -6.32 1.53 -3.04
CA ALA A 227 -7.51 2.18 -3.55
C ALA A 227 -8.75 1.50 -2.95
N GLY A 228 -9.64 2.29 -2.35
CA GLY A 228 -10.79 1.73 -1.66
C GLY A 228 -11.86 2.72 -1.27
N CYS A 229 -13.04 2.18 -1.01
CA CYS A 229 -14.20 2.89 -0.51
C CYS A 229 -14.95 1.99 0.47
N MET A 230 -15.46 2.53 1.56
CA MET A 230 -16.27 1.74 2.49
C MET A 230 -17.65 1.42 1.91
N ASN A 231 -18.23 0.30 2.35
CA ASN A 231 -19.60 -0.07 2.02
C ASN A 231 -20.63 0.65 2.92
N ILE A 232 -20.49 1.96 3.06
CA ILE A 232 -21.33 2.80 3.90
C ILE A 232 -21.91 3.94 3.05
N THR A 233 -23.18 4.25 3.20
CA THR A 233 -23.84 5.35 2.49
C THR A 233 -23.11 6.66 2.71
N GLY A 234 -22.75 7.34 1.61
CA GLY A 234 -22.00 8.60 1.60
C GLY A 234 -20.49 8.43 1.54
N SER A 235 -19.95 7.20 1.63
CA SER A 235 -18.51 6.96 1.60
C SER A 235 -17.88 7.29 0.24
N SER A 236 -18.62 7.15 -0.85
CA SER A 236 -18.13 7.48 -2.19
C SER A 236 -17.79 8.96 -2.38
N ALA A 237 -18.32 9.86 -1.54
CA ALA A 237 -17.98 11.27 -1.53
C ALA A 237 -16.76 11.58 -0.64
N VAL A 238 -16.45 10.71 0.32
CA VAL A 238 -15.35 10.87 1.30
C VAL A 238 -14.67 9.53 1.56
N PRO A 239 -14.13 8.85 0.53
CA PRO A 239 -13.66 7.46 0.64
C PRO A 239 -12.50 7.28 1.63
N ASN A 240 -11.80 8.35 1.98
CA ASN A 240 -10.72 8.38 2.96
C ASN A 240 -11.20 8.66 4.40
N ASN A 241 -12.50 8.79 4.64
CA ASN A 241 -13.02 9.02 5.99
C ASN A 241 -13.25 7.70 6.72
N TRP A 242 -12.20 7.18 7.37
CA TRP A 242 -12.21 5.93 8.10
C TRP A 242 -13.15 5.90 9.31
N GLU A 243 -13.60 7.05 9.77
CA GLU A 243 -14.51 7.20 10.90
C GLU A 243 -15.98 7.31 10.47
N LEU A 244 -16.24 7.36 9.16
CA LEU A 244 -17.60 7.47 8.65
C LEU A 244 -18.46 6.31 9.17
N LYS A 245 -19.59 6.67 9.77
CA LYS A 245 -20.60 5.72 10.26
C LYS A 245 -21.90 5.94 9.51
N GLY A 246 -22.62 4.88 9.26
CA GLY A 246 -23.87 4.97 8.53
C GLY A 246 -24.45 3.61 8.18
N THR A 247 -25.42 3.63 7.30
CA THR A 247 -26.08 2.41 6.81
C THR A 247 -25.20 1.71 5.78
N ARG A 248 -25.14 0.38 5.85
CA ARG A 248 -24.44 -0.45 4.87
C ARG A 248 -24.99 -0.20 3.46
N ASN A 249 -24.10 0.00 2.52
CA ASN A 249 -24.40 0.25 1.10
C ASN A 249 -23.33 -0.39 0.19
N ASP A 250 -23.47 -1.68 -0.06
CA ASP A 250 -22.51 -2.42 -0.89
C ASP A 250 -22.52 -1.97 -2.36
N LEU A 251 -23.63 -1.42 -2.85
CA LEU A 251 -23.72 -0.92 -4.23
C LEU A 251 -22.94 0.37 -4.41
N GLU A 252 -22.97 1.29 -3.45
CA GLU A 252 -22.16 2.51 -3.51
C GLU A 252 -20.66 2.20 -3.53
N GLN A 253 -20.21 1.17 -2.80
CA GLN A 253 -18.84 0.68 -2.88
C GLN A 253 -18.52 0.16 -4.30
N ALA A 254 -19.42 -0.61 -4.90
CA ALA A 254 -19.24 -1.15 -6.25
C ALA A 254 -19.19 -0.04 -7.30
N ASP A 255 -20.11 0.94 -7.25
CA ASP A 255 -20.17 2.09 -8.14
C ASP A 255 -18.88 2.93 -8.08
N TRP A 256 -18.29 3.04 -6.87
CA TRP A 256 -17.03 3.74 -6.68
C TRP A 256 -15.86 3.05 -7.42
N TYR A 257 -15.75 1.72 -7.32
CA TYR A 257 -14.73 0.95 -8.06
C TYR A 257 -14.94 1.02 -9.57
N GLU A 258 -16.19 0.96 -10.03
CA GLU A 258 -16.50 1.09 -11.46
C GLU A 258 -16.09 2.46 -12.01
N ALA A 259 -16.37 3.54 -11.26
CA ALA A 259 -15.96 4.90 -11.63
C ALA A 259 -14.42 5.04 -11.67
N MET A 260 -13.71 4.50 -10.68
CA MET A 260 -12.24 4.48 -10.65
C MET A 260 -11.65 3.78 -11.88
N PHE A 261 -12.10 2.56 -12.17
CA PHE A 261 -11.59 1.81 -13.33
C PHE A 261 -11.91 2.51 -14.65
N SER A 262 -13.13 3.04 -14.80
CA SER A 262 -13.54 3.77 -16.01
C SER A 262 -12.73 5.03 -16.26
N ALA A 263 -12.37 5.77 -15.22
CA ALA A 263 -11.51 6.95 -15.32
C ALA A 263 -10.06 6.57 -15.66
N CYS A 264 -9.52 5.57 -14.98
CA CYS A 264 -8.13 5.14 -15.15
C CYS A 264 -7.87 4.44 -16.49
N ALA A 265 -8.84 3.75 -17.07
CA ALA A 265 -8.72 3.07 -18.38
C ALA A 265 -8.31 4.01 -19.52
N LYS A 266 -8.57 5.31 -19.39
CA LYS A 266 -8.19 6.33 -20.38
C LYS A 266 -6.78 6.90 -20.17
N ARG A 267 -6.02 6.40 -19.20
CA ARG A 267 -4.75 6.97 -18.74
C ARG A 267 -3.62 5.92 -18.88
N PRO A 268 -2.91 5.91 -20.02
CA PRO A 268 -1.89 4.88 -20.30
C PRO A 268 -0.68 4.91 -19.35
N TRP A 269 -0.55 5.97 -18.54
CA TRP A 269 0.47 6.10 -17.51
C TRP A 269 0.06 5.45 -16.17
N VAL A 270 -1.21 5.04 -16.00
CA VAL A 270 -1.64 4.23 -14.87
C VAL A 270 -1.21 2.80 -15.12
N MET A 271 -0.40 2.24 -14.22
CA MET A 271 0.12 0.88 -14.38
C MET A 271 -0.65 -0.17 -13.56
N GLY A 272 -1.49 0.25 -12.63
CA GLY A 272 -2.26 -0.71 -11.86
C GLY A 272 -2.85 -0.20 -10.57
N PHE A 273 -3.40 -1.17 -9.82
CA PHE A 273 -4.18 -0.95 -8.61
C PHE A 273 -3.83 -1.97 -7.52
N GLY A 274 -3.86 -1.55 -6.27
CA GLY A 274 -3.89 -2.39 -5.07
C GLY A 274 -5.20 -2.15 -4.33
N VAL A 275 -6.22 -2.93 -4.63
CA VAL A 275 -7.54 -2.82 -3.97
C VAL A 275 -7.39 -2.92 -2.45
N TRP A 276 -7.97 -2.01 -1.72
CA TRP A 276 -8.04 -2.00 -0.26
C TRP A 276 -9.45 -2.35 0.20
N ASP A 277 -9.73 -3.54 0.84
CA ASP A 277 -8.80 -4.61 1.18
C ASP A 277 -9.44 -6.00 1.02
N TRP A 278 -8.67 -7.06 1.30
CA TRP A 278 -9.15 -8.42 1.47
C TRP A 278 -8.65 -9.00 2.80
N PRO A 279 -9.54 -9.46 3.70
CA PRO A 279 -9.16 -9.92 5.03
C PRO A 279 -8.58 -11.34 5.05
N ALA A 280 -7.73 -11.63 6.03
CA ALA A 280 -7.26 -13.01 6.29
C ALA A 280 -8.39 -13.95 6.72
N ASP A 281 -9.43 -13.42 7.35
CA ASP A 281 -10.63 -14.15 7.75
C ASP A 281 -11.87 -13.43 7.21
N THR A 282 -12.54 -14.03 6.25
CA THR A 282 -13.73 -13.46 5.62
C THR A 282 -14.96 -13.36 6.53
N ARG A 283 -14.87 -13.86 7.77
CA ARG A 283 -15.89 -13.69 8.81
C ARG A 283 -15.73 -12.37 9.60
N ALA A 284 -14.53 -11.80 9.59
CA ALA A 284 -14.20 -10.56 10.29
C ALA A 284 -13.77 -9.50 9.27
N VAL A 285 -14.75 -8.85 8.64
CA VAL A 285 -14.51 -7.93 7.51
C VAL A 285 -14.63 -6.47 7.93
N SER A 286 -13.70 -5.64 7.45
CA SER A 286 -13.77 -4.18 7.55
C SER A 286 -14.86 -3.62 6.64
N ALA A 287 -15.21 -2.34 6.83
CA ALA A 287 -16.10 -1.66 5.90
C ALA A 287 -15.48 -1.49 4.50
N TYR A 288 -14.16 -1.48 4.39
CA TYR A 288 -13.43 -1.42 3.10
C TYR A 288 -13.34 -2.77 2.39
N ALA A 289 -13.37 -3.90 3.13
CA ALA A 289 -13.20 -5.20 2.52
C ALA A 289 -14.18 -5.44 1.37
N VAL A 290 -13.68 -6.02 0.27
CA VAL A 290 -14.52 -6.32 -0.91
C VAL A 290 -15.01 -7.76 -0.94
N SER A 291 -14.52 -8.60 -0.03
CA SER A 291 -14.85 -10.04 0.04
C SER A 291 -16.36 -10.25 0.23
N GLY A 292 -16.96 -11.09 -0.65
CA GLY A 292 -18.39 -11.40 -0.60
C GLY A 292 -19.33 -10.24 -0.95
N ARG A 293 -18.82 -9.17 -1.57
CA ARG A 293 -19.60 -7.98 -1.95
C ARG A 293 -19.64 -7.78 -3.46
N PRO A 294 -20.62 -7.01 -4.01
CA PRO A 294 -20.70 -6.69 -5.43
C PRO A 294 -19.41 -6.06 -5.99
N ALA A 295 -18.70 -5.27 -5.19
CA ALA A 295 -17.42 -4.68 -5.57
C ALA A 295 -16.39 -5.71 -6.06
N ALA A 296 -16.34 -6.92 -5.44
CA ALA A 296 -15.43 -7.97 -5.89
C ALA A 296 -15.71 -8.40 -7.34
N LYS A 297 -16.99 -8.40 -7.76
CA LYS A 297 -17.36 -8.73 -9.15
C LYS A 297 -16.96 -7.62 -10.14
N ILE A 298 -17.08 -6.35 -9.73
CA ILE A 298 -16.60 -5.22 -10.54
C ILE A 298 -15.09 -5.32 -10.74
N ILE A 299 -14.33 -5.57 -9.65
CA ILE A 299 -12.88 -5.76 -9.68
C ILE A 299 -12.50 -6.94 -10.58
N HIS A 300 -13.18 -8.09 -10.43
CA HIS A 300 -12.95 -9.27 -11.25
C HIS A 300 -13.09 -8.96 -12.74
N ASN A 301 -14.18 -8.32 -13.12
CA ASN A 301 -14.45 -7.98 -14.52
C ASN A 301 -13.40 -7.01 -15.08
N ALA A 302 -12.99 -6.01 -14.29
CA ALA A 302 -11.95 -5.06 -14.68
C ALA A 302 -10.59 -5.74 -14.88
N TYR A 303 -10.20 -6.60 -13.96
CA TYR A 303 -8.89 -7.29 -14.00
C TYR A 303 -8.85 -8.35 -15.10
N GLN A 304 -9.90 -9.16 -15.24
CA GLN A 304 -9.99 -10.19 -16.28
C GLN A 304 -10.15 -9.58 -17.67
N GLY A 305 -10.83 -8.43 -17.79
CA GLY A 305 -11.03 -7.72 -19.05
C GLY A 305 -9.85 -6.86 -19.50
N GLY A 306 -8.75 -6.80 -18.69
CA GLY A 306 -7.58 -5.98 -19.05
C GLY A 306 -7.91 -4.49 -19.05
N VAL A 307 -8.45 -3.95 -17.96
CA VAL A 307 -8.94 -2.56 -17.89
C VAL A 307 -7.90 -1.50 -18.27
N LEU A 308 -6.60 -1.83 -18.25
CA LEU A 308 -5.48 -0.96 -18.64
C LEU A 308 -4.86 -1.36 -20.01
N GLU A 309 -5.42 -2.33 -20.71
CA GLU A 309 -5.05 -2.74 -22.08
C GLU A 309 -5.87 -1.96 -23.10
#